data_8e5b02c34145ddb2e9bf2ce0c84a85ca
#
_entry.id   8e5b02c34145ddb2e9bf2ce0c84a85ca
#
_cell.length_a   1.000
_cell.length_b   1.000
_cell.length_c   1.000
_cell.angle_alpha   90.00
_cell.angle_beta   90.00
_cell.angle_gamma   90.00
#
_symmetry.space_group_name_H-M   'P 1'
#
loop_
_entity.id
_entity.type
_entity.pdbx_description
1 polymer ?
#
loop_
_entity_poly.entity_id
_entity_poly.type
_entity_poly.pdbx_seq_one_letter_code
_entity_poly.pdbx_strand_id
1 'polypeptide(L)'
;SPSRGLGDVYKRQVHYGARLAGLSVEGKILCPILDKAKKAKAGIPNREQRNQLMAQAREGDEDAIESLTLEDMDTYALITKRIEKEDVLSIVKSTFMPFGIESDQYTILGEILDFTRLINKYTNETIYAMNIECNDIVFDICINEKDLLGEPAIGRRFKGNIWMQGSLCLE
;
A
#
# COMPACT_ATOMS: atom_id res chain seq x y z
N SER A 1 -44.52 -11.15 16.91
CA SER A 1 -43.44 -11.53 16.02
C SER A 1 -42.12 -10.95 16.58
N PRO A 2 -41.08 -11.74 16.89
CA PRO A 2 -39.86 -11.19 17.35
C PRO A 2 -39.15 -10.47 16.19
N SER A 3 -38.83 -9.20 16.41
CA SER A 3 -37.99 -8.38 15.50
C SER A 3 -36.62 -9.06 15.36
N ARG A 4 -36.29 -9.58 14.18
CA ARG A 4 -34.94 -10.02 13.85
C ARG A 4 -34.05 -8.77 13.85
N GLY A 5 -33.25 -8.64 14.89
CA GLY A 5 -32.31 -7.51 15.00
C GLY A 5 -31.24 -7.56 13.90
N LEU A 6 -30.79 -6.39 13.47
CA LEU A 6 -29.69 -6.20 12.52
C LEU A 6 -28.39 -6.98 12.89
N GLY A 7 -28.25 -7.42 14.14
CA GLY A 7 -27.14 -8.25 14.60
C GLY A 7 -27.00 -9.63 13.97
N ASP A 8 -28.11 -10.20 13.40
CA ASP A 8 -28.02 -11.53 12.77
C ASP A 8 -27.51 -11.49 11.32
N VAL A 9 -27.51 -10.33 10.68
CA VAL A 9 -26.97 -10.17 9.32
C VAL A 9 -25.44 -10.22 9.33
N TYR A 10 -24.80 -9.72 10.39
CA TYR A 10 -23.34 -9.73 10.52
C TYR A 10 -22.73 -11.09 10.87
N LYS A 11 -23.52 -12.02 11.40
CA LYS A 11 -23.05 -13.37 11.79
C LYS A 11 -22.83 -14.32 10.59
N ARG A 12 -23.23 -13.91 9.39
CA ARG A 12 -23.06 -14.68 8.14
C ARG A 12 -22.03 -14.06 7.18
N GLN A 13 -21.08 -13.33 7.68
CA GLN A 13 -19.96 -12.90 6.83
C GLN A 13 -19.11 -14.12 6.48
N VAL A 14 -19.23 -14.57 5.24
CA VAL A 14 -18.33 -15.57 4.67
C VAL A 14 -17.09 -14.83 4.17
N HIS A 15 -15.93 -15.16 4.69
CA HIS A 15 -14.66 -14.61 4.23
C HIS A 15 -14.18 -15.43 3.04
N TYR A 16 -14.03 -14.78 1.89
CA TYR A 16 -13.43 -15.38 0.70
C TYR A 16 -12.02 -14.85 0.55
N GLY A 17 -11.07 -15.72 0.16
CA GLY A 17 -9.76 -15.29 -0.30
C GLY A 17 -9.87 -14.68 -1.69
N ALA A 18 -9.04 -13.70 -1.99
CA ALA A 18 -8.89 -13.14 -3.33
C ALA A 18 -7.42 -13.14 -3.75
N ARG A 19 -7.16 -13.47 -5.02
CA ARG A 19 -5.85 -13.25 -5.65
C ARG A 19 -5.94 -11.99 -6.49
N LEU A 20 -4.96 -11.11 -6.30
CA LEU A 20 -4.84 -9.87 -7.08
C LEU A 20 -3.61 -9.94 -7.95
N ALA A 21 -3.73 -9.42 -9.17
CA ALA A 21 -2.64 -9.28 -10.11
C ALA A 21 -2.75 -7.96 -10.88
N GLY A 22 -1.63 -7.31 -11.14
CA GLY A 22 -1.54 -6.08 -11.93
C GLY A 22 -0.76 -6.28 -13.21
N LEU A 23 -1.28 -5.80 -14.33
CA LEU A 23 -0.54 -5.66 -15.57
C LEU A 23 -0.10 -4.22 -15.74
N SER A 24 1.20 -3.99 -15.92
CA SER A 24 1.76 -2.64 -16.07
C SER A 24 2.32 -2.42 -17.47
N VAL A 25 2.06 -1.26 -18.03
CA VAL A 25 2.58 -0.81 -19.33
C VAL A 25 3.68 0.23 -19.19
N GLU A 26 3.88 0.74 -17.97
CA GLU A 26 4.97 1.67 -17.64
C GLU A 26 5.32 1.57 -16.16
N GLY A 27 6.59 1.60 -15.86
CA GLY A 27 7.03 1.54 -14.47
C GLY A 27 8.47 1.99 -14.27
N LYS A 28 8.79 2.33 -13.05
CA LYS A 28 10.15 2.67 -12.64
C LYS A 28 10.52 2.07 -11.29
N ILE A 29 11.78 1.70 -11.18
CA ILE A 29 12.35 1.17 -9.95
C ILE A 29 12.98 2.32 -9.16
N LEU A 30 12.59 2.43 -7.90
CA LEU A 30 13.09 3.43 -6.96
C LEU A 30 13.97 2.75 -5.91
N CYS A 31 14.91 3.52 -5.36
CA CYS A 31 15.72 3.07 -4.24
C CYS A 31 14.86 2.76 -3.00
N PRO A 32 15.32 1.87 -2.11
CA PRO A 32 14.71 1.67 -0.81
C PRO A 32 14.65 2.98 -0.04
N ILE A 33 13.69 3.10 0.88
CA ILE A 33 13.71 4.21 1.83
C ILE A 33 14.92 4.03 2.75
N LEU A 34 15.83 5.00 2.74
CA LEU A 34 16.98 4.98 3.66
C LEU A 34 16.49 4.98 5.11
N ASP A 35 17.04 4.10 5.93
CA ASP A 35 16.68 3.86 7.33
C ASP A 35 16.73 5.11 8.27
N LYS A 36 17.10 6.28 7.75
CA LYS A 36 16.86 7.55 8.45
C LYS A 36 15.41 7.76 8.84
N ALA A 37 14.46 7.14 8.09
CA ALA A 37 13.05 7.14 8.44
C ALA A 37 12.71 6.18 9.62
N LYS A 38 13.52 5.16 9.90
CA LYS A 38 13.33 4.33 11.11
C LYS A 38 13.66 5.10 12.40
N LYS A 39 14.60 6.05 12.35
CA LYS A 39 14.88 6.93 13.50
C LYS A 39 13.81 8.00 13.74
N ALA A 40 13.08 8.41 12.70
CA ALA A 40 11.93 9.32 12.86
C ALA A 40 10.68 8.60 13.41
N LYS A 41 10.60 7.26 13.27
CA LYS A 41 9.55 6.45 13.92
C LYS A 41 9.74 6.29 15.43
N ALA A 42 10.86 6.69 16.01
CA ALA A 42 11.06 6.67 17.46
C ALA A 42 10.23 7.72 18.22
N GLY A 43 9.50 8.58 17.51
CA GLY A 43 8.56 9.55 18.08
C GLY A 43 7.09 9.30 17.68
N ILE A 44 6.80 8.30 16.83
CA ILE A 44 5.42 7.93 16.52
C ILE A 44 5.00 6.85 17.52
N PRO A 45 3.91 7.08 18.30
CA PRO A 45 3.44 6.07 19.26
C PRO A 45 3.20 4.75 18.56
N ASN A 46 3.46 3.68 19.31
CA ASN A 46 3.25 2.32 18.85
C ASN A 46 1.81 2.18 18.34
N ARG A 47 1.61 1.50 17.21
CA ARG A 47 0.31 1.26 16.57
C ARG A 47 -0.76 0.80 17.58
N GLU A 48 -0.36 0.05 18.58
CA GLU A 48 -1.24 -0.40 19.67
C GLU A 48 -1.71 0.76 20.57
N GLN A 49 -0.81 1.66 20.95
CA GLN A 49 -1.15 2.85 21.74
C GLN A 49 -2.07 3.79 20.98
N ARG A 50 -1.82 4.01 19.68
CA ARG A 50 -2.69 4.83 18.83
C ARG A 50 -4.08 4.19 18.67
N ASN A 51 -4.17 2.88 18.52
CA ASN A 51 -5.45 2.17 18.46
C ASN A 51 -6.24 2.28 19.77
N GLN A 52 -5.56 2.26 20.93
CA GLN A 52 -6.19 2.48 22.22
C GLN A 52 -6.71 3.90 22.37
N LEU A 53 -5.91 4.93 22.02
CA LEU A 53 -6.34 6.32 22.00
C LEU A 53 -7.53 6.54 21.06
N MET A 54 -7.52 5.92 19.88
CA MET A 54 -8.66 5.98 18.96
C MET A 54 -9.93 5.34 19.52
N ALA A 55 -9.80 4.26 20.28
CA ALA A 55 -10.94 3.62 20.93
C ALA A 55 -11.51 4.53 22.03
N GLN A 56 -10.66 5.11 22.88
CA GLN A 56 -11.06 6.07 23.93
C GLN A 56 -11.68 7.35 23.36
N ALA A 57 -11.11 7.89 22.28
CA ALA A 57 -11.67 9.06 21.60
C ALA A 57 -13.07 8.80 21.02
N ARG A 58 -13.36 7.57 20.56
CA ARG A 58 -14.70 7.15 20.10
C ARG A 58 -15.72 7.06 21.23
N GLU A 59 -15.26 6.83 22.45
CA GLU A 59 -16.08 6.81 23.66
C GLU A 59 -16.32 8.22 24.22
N GLY A 60 -15.71 9.26 23.60
CA GLY A 60 -15.88 10.67 23.97
C GLY A 60 -14.86 11.17 24.99
N ASP A 61 -13.74 10.50 25.16
CA ASP A 61 -12.63 10.94 26.02
C ASP A 61 -11.93 12.14 25.37
N GLU A 62 -12.10 13.33 25.99
CA GLU A 62 -11.57 14.61 25.49
C GLU A 62 -10.03 14.61 25.50
N ASP A 63 -9.39 14.01 26.50
CA ASP A 63 -7.93 13.95 26.62
C ASP A 63 -7.34 13.08 25.51
N ALA A 64 -8.02 11.99 25.13
CA ALA A 64 -7.62 11.14 24.02
C ALA A 64 -7.77 11.85 22.66
N ILE A 65 -8.83 12.66 22.48
CA ILE A 65 -9.06 13.45 21.27
C ILE A 65 -7.98 14.53 21.13
N GLU A 66 -7.67 15.25 22.23
CA GLU A 66 -6.64 16.27 22.23
C GLU A 66 -5.25 15.67 21.93
N SER A 67 -4.92 14.54 22.56
CA SER A 67 -3.65 13.83 22.32
C SER A 67 -3.47 13.39 20.87
N LEU A 68 -4.52 12.83 20.25
CA LEU A 68 -4.50 12.44 18.83
C LEU A 68 -4.36 13.66 17.91
N THR A 69 -5.01 14.76 18.23
CA THR A 69 -4.95 16.00 17.44
C THR A 69 -3.56 16.62 17.48
N LEU A 70 -2.94 16.70 18.64
CA LEU A 70 -1.58 17.23 18.80
C LEU A 70 -0.56 16.33 18.07
N GLU A 71 -0.72 15.02 18.19
CA GLU A 71 0.14 14.05 17.51
C GLU A 71 0.05 14.14 15.98
N ASP A 72 -1.16 14.28 15.44
CA ASP A 72 -1.38 14.45 14.01
C ASP A 72 -0.81 15.79 13.51
N MET A 73 -0.93 16.88 14.29
CA MET A 73 -0.34 18.19 13.97
C MET A 73 1.18 18.16 13.96
N ASP A 74 1.82 17.50 14.93
CA ASP A 74 3.27 17.33 14.99
C ASP A 74 3.78 16.48 13.83
N THR A 75 3.09 15.40 13.53
CA THR A 75 3.40 14.53 12.39
C THR A 75 3.29 15.28 11.08
N TYR A 76 2.22 16.08 10.91
CA TYR A 76 2.02 16.91 9.71
C TYR A 76 3.13 17.94 9.55
N ALA A 77 3.51 18.63 10.63
CA ALA A 77 4.58 19.63 10.63
C ALA A 77 5.95 19.00 10.27
N LEU A 78 6.25 17.80 10.79
CA LEU A 78 7.47 17.07 10.48
C LEU A 78 7.50 16.64 9.02
N ILE A 79 6.39 16.13 8.47
CA ILE A 79 6.27 15.72 7.07
C ILE A 79 6.45 16.94 6.16
N THR A 80 5.81 18.07 6.46
CA THR A 80 5.90 19.30 5.66
C THR A 80 7.35 19.81 5.59
N LYS A 81 8.05 19.86 6.72
CA LYS A 81 9.47 20.24 6.75
C LYS A 81 10.38 19.31 5.97
N ARG A 82 10.02 18.03 5.88
CA ARG A 82 10.78 17.05 5.10
C ARG A 82 10.51 17.17 3.62
N ILE A 83 9.26 17.41 3.21
CA ILE A 83 8.87 17.61 1.81
C ILE A 83 9.58 18.83 1.20
N GLU A 84 9.83 19.88 1.99
CA GLU A 84 10.59 21.06 1.55
C GLU A 84 12.08 20.75 1.23
N LYS A 85 12.64 19.69 1.82
CA LYS A 85 14.08 19.37 1.76
C LYS A 85 14.40 18.07 1.04
N GLU A 86 13.46 17.17 0.95
CA GLU A 86 13.64 15.82 0.42
C GLU A 86 12.59 15.53 -0.67
N ASP A 87 12.95 14.69 -1.64
CA ASP A 87 11.97 14.20 -2.63
C ASP A 87 10.85 13.42 -1.91
N VAL A 88 9.60 13.74 -2.23
CA VAL A 88 8.41 13.06 -1.68
C VAL A 88 8.52 11.53 -1.80
N LEU A 89 9.09 11.05 -2.89
CA LEU A 89 9.29 9.62 -3.13
C LEU A 89 10.31 8.98 -2.18
N SER A 90 11.14 9.77 -1.48
CA SER A 90 12.06 9.26 -0.46
C SER A 90 11.39 9.08 0.90
N ILE A 91 10.22 9.69 1.10
CA ILE A 91 9.48 9.70 2.36
C ILE A 91 8.31 8.72 2.34
N VAL A 92 7.59 8.66 1.22
CA VAL A 92 6.38 7.83 1.08
C VAL A 92 6.78 6.37 0.85
N LYS A 93 6.38 5.48 1.75
CA LYS A 93 6.68 4.04 1.65
C LYS A 93 5.88 3.38 0.53
N SER A 94 4.59 3.57 0.52
CA SER A 94 3.68 2.95 -0.44
C SER A 94 2.50 3.86 -0.73
N THR A 95 1.94 3.75 -1.93
CA THR A 95 0.68 4.40 -2.33
C THR A 95 -0.12 3.48 -3.23
N PHE A 96 -1.43 3.53 -3.10
CA PHE A 96 -2.38 2.82 -3.93
C PHE A 96 -3.52 3.77 -4.26
N MET A 97 -3.53 4.33 -5.47
CA MET A 97 -4.47 5.38 -5.85
C MET A 97 -5.14 5.05 -7.19
N PRO A 98 -6.45 5.27 -7.35
CA PRO A 98 -7.11 5.17 -8.65
C PRO A 98 -6.41 6.05 -9.68
N PHE A 99 -6.32 5.57 -10.91
CA PHE A 99 -5.74 6.27 -12.04
C PHE A 99 -6.79 6.50 -13.13
N GLY A 100 -6.98 7.76 -13.51
CA GLY A 100 -7.97 8.11 -14.51
C GLY A 100 -9.41 7.98 -14.02
N ILE A 101 -10.30 7.65 -14.95
CA ILE A 101 -11.73 7.45 -14.70
C ILE A 101 -12.14 5.97 -14.72
N GLU A 102 -11.24 5.09 -15.10
CA GLU A 102 -11.43 3.65 -15.09
C GLU A 102 -11.35 3.12 -13.65
N SER A 103 -12.24 2.19 -13.31
CA SER A 103 -12.33 1.65 -11.96
C SER A 103 -11.32 0.53 -11.66
N ASP A 104 -10.58 0.07 -12.66
CA ASP A 104 -9.63 -1.04 -12.61
C ASP A 104 -8.17 -0.63 -12.83
N GLN A 105 -7.92 0.67 -13.04
CA GLN A 105 -6.57 1.23 -13.18
C GLN A 105 -6.13 1.96 -11.91
N TYR A 106 -4.86 1.71 -11.53
CA TYR A 106 -4.29 2.27 -10.31
C TYR A 106 -2.85 2.71 -10.54
N THR A 107 -2.48 3.84 -9.94
CA THR A 107 -1.08 4.20 -9.73
C THR A 107 -0.63 3.62 -8.40
N ILE A 108 0.40 2.79 -8.44
CA ILE A 108 0.96 2.15 -7.25
C ILE A 108 2.41 2.57 -7.00
N LEU A 109 2.77 2.58 -5.73
CA LEU A 109 4.14 2.59 -5.23
C LEU A 109 4.22 1.54 -4.13
N GLY A 110 5.04 0.51 -4.31
CA GLY A 110 5.16 -0.59 -3.36
C GLY A 110 6.56 -1.17 -3.31
N GLU A 111 6.85 -1.92 -2.25
CA GLU A 111 8.13 -2.59 -2.06
C GLU A 111 8.14 -3.93 -2.80
N ILE A 112 9.23 -4.23 -3.48
CA ILE A 112 9.45 -5.50 -4.18
C ILE A 112 9.89 -6.53 -3.14
N LEU A 113 9.05 -7.51 -2.88
CA LEU A 113 9.35 -8.64 -1.98
C LEU A 113 10.11 -9.74 -2.71
N ASP A 114 9.74 -10.00 -3.95
CA ASP A 114 10.37 -11.00 -4.82
C ASP A 114 10.16 -10.64 -6.29
N PHE A 115 11.00 -11.17 -7.18
CA PHE A 115 10.81 -10.99 -8.61
C PHE A 115 11.41 -12.14 -9.40
N THR A 116 10.83 -12.40 -10.58
CA THR A 116 11.29 -13.41 -11.52
C THR A 116 11.34 -12.82 -12.92
N ARG A 117 12.41 -13.11 -13.66
CA ARG A 117 12.55 -12.75 -15.06
C ARG A 117 12.07 -13.91 -15.93
N LEU A 118 11.09 -13.66 -16.77
CA LEU A 118 10.46 -14.65 -17.65
C LEU A 118 10.61 -14.23 -19.11
N ILE A 119 10.58 -15.18 -20.01
CA ILE A 119 10.54 -14.93 -21.45
C ILE A 119 9.16 -15.35 -21.95
N ASN A 120 8.46 -14.43 -22.60
CA ASN A 120 7.18 -14.72 -23.25
C ASN A 120 7.42 -15.66 -24.44
N LYS A 121 6.82 -16.85 -24.38
CA LYS A 121 7.01 -17.89 -25.41
C LYS A 121 6.51 -17.51 -26.80
N TYR A 122 5.58 -16.55 -26.90
CA TYR A 122 4.99 -16.14 -28.17
C TYR A 122 5.72 -14.96 -28.79
N THR A 123 6.13 -13.99 -27.96
CA THR A 123 6.76 -12.73 -28.45
C THR A 123 8.28 -12.73 -28.29
N ASN A 124 8.86 -13.69 -27.53
CA ASN A 124 10.26 -13.71 -27.09
C ASN A 124 10.68 -12.46 -26.29
N GLU A 125 9.73 -11.71 -25.78
CA GLU A 125 10.00 -10.55 -24.94
C GLU A 125 10.28 -10.97 -23.50
N THR A 126 11.16 -10.22 -22.86
CA THR A 126 11.43 -10.40 -21.44
C THR A 126 10.37 -9.68 -20.61
N ILE A 127 9.86 -10.38 -19.61
CA ILE A 127 8.86 -9.88 -18.67
C ILE A 127 9.40 -10.04 -17.26
N TYR A 128 9.23 -9.03 -16.43
CA TYR A 128 9.41 -9.13 -14.99
C TYR A 128 8.07 -9.40 -14.32
N ALA A 129 8.00 -10.50 -13.59
CA ALA A 129 6.93 -10.80 -12.65
C ALA A 129 7.47 -10.45 -11.26
N MET A 130 6.84 -9.51 -10.57
CA MET A 130 7.26 -8.99 -9.27
C MET A 130 6.14 -9.17 -8.25
N ASN A 131 6.49 -9.66 -7.06
CA ASN A 131 5.60 -9.68 -5.91
C ASN A 131 5.79 -8.39 -5.13
N ILE A 132 4.73 -7.60 -4.97
CA ILE A 132 4.77 -6.23 -4.44
C ILE A 132 3.91 -6.15 -3.18
N GLU A 133 4.47 -5.53 -2.13
CA GLU A 133 3.72 -5.08 -0.96
C GLU A 133 3.35 -3.59 -1.11
N CYS A 134 2.07 -3.29 -1.09
CA CYS A 134 1.55 -1.94 -1.21
C CYS A 134 0.37 -1.75 -0.24
N ASN A 135 0.50 -0.86 0.74
CA ASN A 135 -0.52 -0.59 1.76
C ASN A 135 -1.02 -1.86 2.49
N ASP A 136 -0.09 -2.72 2.93
CA ASP A 136 -0.36 -3.99 3.60
C ASP A 136 -1.09 -5.05 2.70
N ILE A 137 -1.20 -4.79 1.39
CA ILE A 137 -1.72 -5.75 0.41
C ILE A 137 -0.56 -6.28 -0.41
N VAL A 138 -0.48 -7.60 -0.55
CA VAL A 138 0.52 -8.28 -1.37
C VAL A 138 -0.12 -8.81 -2.62
N PHE A 139 0.44 -8.47 -3.77
CA PHE A 139 -0.04 -8.94 -5.08
C PHE A 139 1.08 -9.01 -6.11
N ASP A 140 0.81 -9.73 -7.18
CA ASP A 140 1.77 -9.89 -8.27
C ASP A 140 1.55 -8.83 -9.35
N ILE A 141 2.63 -8.30 -9.91
CA ILE A 141 2.58 -7.45 -11.10
C ILE A 141 3.47 -8.02 -12.20
N CYS A 142 3.05 -7.82 -13.45
CA CYS A 142 3.83 -8.15 -14.63
C CYS A 142 4.07 -6.89 -15.46
N ILE A 143 5.31 -6.71 -15.92
CA ILE A 143 5.72 -5.62 -16.80
C ILE A 143 6.76 -6.11 -17.80
N ASN A 144 6.69 -5.59 -19.03
CA ASN A 144 7.73 -5.83 -20.02
C ASN A 144 9.03 -5.10 -19.63
N GLU A 145 10.17 -5.74 -19.82
CA GLU A 145 11.49 -5.16 -19.55
C GLU A 145 11.69 -3.82 -20.27
N LYS A 146 11.15 -3.64 -21.46
CA LYS A 146 11.23 -2.40 -22.25
C LYS A 146 10.52 -1.21 -21.61
N ASP A 147 9.45 -1.50 -20.85
CA ASP A 147 8.57 -0.52 -20.25
C ASP A 147 8.93 -0.25 -18.78
N LEU A 148 10.00 -0.91 -18.29
CA LEU A 148 10.51 -0.75 -16.94
C LEU A 148 11.80 0.07 -16.92
N LEU A 149 11.76 1.22 -16.27
CA LEU A 149 12.94 2.04 -16.03
C LEU A 149 13.68 1.59 -14.76
N GLY A 150 14.88 1.08 -14.92
CA GLY A 150 15.74 0.59 -13.84
C GLY A 150 15.61 -0.92 -13.62
N GLU A 151 16.48 -1.46 -12.77
CA GLU A 151 16.56 -2.90 -12.49
C GLU A 151 15.80 -3.26 -11.22
N PRO A 152 14.89 -4.24 -11.27
CA PRO A 152 14.21 -4.73 -10.07
C PRO A 152 15.21 -5.42 -9.14
N ALA A 153 15.01 -5.22 -7.84
CA ALA A 153 15.72 -5.95 -6.80
C ALA A 153 14.87 -5.97 -5.53
N ILE A 154 15.02 -7.00 -4.74
CA ILE A 154 14.33 -7.17 -3.46
C ILE A 154 14.64 -5.97 -2.55
N GLY A 155 13.61 -5.40 -1.91
CA GLY A 155 13.71 -4.22 -1.07
C GLY A 155 13.73 -2.88 -1.82
N ARG A 156 13.88 -2.88 -3.16
CA ARG A 156 13.60 -1.69 -3.98
C ARG A 156 12.10 -1.50 -4.12
N ARG A 157 11.70 -0.34 -4.62
CA ARG A 157 10.28 -0.01 -4.79
C ARG A 157 9.93 0.13 -6.26
N PHE A 158 8.80 -0.44 -6.63
CA PHE A 158 8.20 -0.24 -7.94
C PHE A 158 7.19 0.91 -7.87
N LYS A 159 7.25 1.82 -8.83
CA LYS A 159 6.22 2.84 -9.09
C LYS A 159 5.75 2.73 -10.53
N GLY A 160 4.44 2.60 -10.74
CA GLY A 160 3.88 2.51 -12.08
C GLY A 160 2.36 2.53 -12.08
N ASN A 161 1.79 2.56 -13.29
CA ASN A 161 0.37 2.41 -13.51
C ASN A 161 0.08 0.95 -13.83
N ILE A 162 -0.92 0.39 -13.18
CA ILE A 162 -1.32 -1.01 -13.35
C ILE A 162 -2.80 -1.10 -13.69
N TRP A 163 -3.12 -2.10 -14.48
CA TRP A 163 -4.47 -2.61 -14.64
C TRP A 163 -4.64 -3.79 -13.67
N MET A 164 -5.47 -3.57 -12.65
CA MET A 164 -5.69 -4.55 -11.59
C MET A 164 -6.73 -5.56 -11.99
N GLN A 165 -6.42 -6.82 -11.76
CA GLN A 165 -7.33 -7.95 -11.93
C GLN A 165 -7.42 -8.76 -10.65
N GLY A 166 -8.56 -9.36 -10.40
CA GLY A 166 -8.77 -10.18 -9.23
C GLY A 166 -9.59 -11.43 -9.55
N SER A 167 -9.31 -12.50 -8.83
CA SER A 167 -10.12 -13.71 -8.81
C SER A 167 -10.44 -14.11 -7.39
N LEU A 168 -11.69 -14.52 -7.15
CA LEU A 168 -12.11 -15.06 -5.86
C LEU A 168 -11.63 -16.51 -5.74
N CYS A 169 -11.05 -16.83 -4.59
CA CYS A 169 -10.75 -18.21 -4.20
C CYS A 169 -12.01 -18.75 -3.49
N LEU A 170 -12.82 -19.50 -4.23
CA LEU A 170 -13.94 -20.25 -3.68
C LEU A 170 -13.40 -21.62 -3.25
N GLU A 171 -13.31 -21.86 -1.94
CA GLU A 171 -13.08 -23.19 -1.39
C GLU A 171 -14.39 -23.96 -1.24
#